data_83490599f39592405de4a3ad978e75b1
#
_entry.id   83490599f39592405de4a3ad978e75b1
#
_cell.length_a   1.000
_cell.length_b   1.000
_cell.length_c   1.000
_cell.angle_alpha   90.00
_cell.angle_beta   90.00
_cell.angle_gamma   90.00
#
_symmetry.space_group_name_H-M   'P 1'
#
loop_
_entity.id
_entity.type
_entity.pdbx_description
1 polymer ?
#
loop_
_entity_poly.entity_id
_entity_poly.type
_entity_poly.pdbx_seq_one_letter_code
_entity_poly.pdbx_strand_id
1 'polypeptide(L)'
;STGKTTGPEILEARVKQLFATGYGEATLPAISVMQSLNNYYVISYRTDALYLNPGHIPGAINYDPTFFPFKAANDLTTIPTNKTSVLYCFTGQTSSYVGAYLRLLGYDVKSLSYGSNSMIYDIMLNGNFTNTFIPANEIKGYPYVIGN
;
A
#
# COMPACT_ATOMS: atom_id res chain seq x y z
N SER A 1 5.56 0.24 -21.07
CA SER A 1 4.86 0.97 -22.15
C SER A 1 3.64 0.18 -22.60
N THR A 2 2.51 0.84 -22.86
CA THR A 2 1.27 0.21 -23.36
C THR A 2 1.24 0.14 -24.90
N GLY A 3 2.15 0.82 -25.57
CA GLY A 3 2.13 0.99 -27.03
C GLY A 3 0.97 1.87 -27.55
N LYS A 4 0.25 2.54 -26.64
CA LYS A 4 -0.87 3.45 -26.96
C LYS A 4 -0.42 4.90 -26.90
N THR A 5 -1.11 5.78 -27.63
CA THR A 5 -0.75 7.19 -27.82
C THR A 5 -1.70 8.17 -27.17
N THR A 6 -2.96 7.79 -26.96
CA THR A 6 -3.96 8.65 -26.31
C THR A 6 -4.18 8.26 -24.84
N GLY A 7 -4.51 9.23 -24.00
CA GLY A 7 -4.76 9.00 -22.56
C GLY A 7 -5.82 7.92 -22.29
N PRO A 8 -7.00 7.97 -22.92
CA PRO A 8 -8.02 6.94 -22.74
C PRO A 8 -7.55 5.52 -23.11
N GLU A 9 -6.85 5.35 -24.25
CA GLU A 9 -6.34 4.06 -24.67
C GLU A 9 -5.24 3.53 -23.75
N ILE A 10 -4.37 4.41 -23.23
CA ILE A 10 -3.34 4.05 -22.25
C ILE A 10 -4.02 3.58 -20.96
N LEU A 11 -5.02 4.31 -20.48
CA LEU A 11 -5.76 3.93 -19.27
C LEU A 11 -6.46 2.59 -19.44
N GLU A 12 -7.18 2.39 -20.53
CA GLU A 12 -7.87 1.12 -20.82
C GLU A 12 -6.89 -0.05 -20.87
N ALA A 13 -5.75 0.10 -21.53
CA ALA A 13 -4.73 -0.94 -21.59
C ALA A 13 -4.17 -1.29 -20.19
N ARG A 14 -3.95 -0.29 -19.33
CA ARG A 14 -3.48 -0.50 -17.95
C ARG A 14 -4.53 -1.15 -17.06
N VAL A 15 -5.79 -0.75 -17.19
CA VAL A 15 -6.92 -1.39 -16.48
C VAL A 15 -7.00 -2.87 -16.86
N LYS A 16 -6.97 -3.19 -18.15
CA LYS A 16 -6.97 -4.59 -18.63
C LYS A 16 -5.78 -5.39 -18.07
N GLN A 17 -4.60 -4.79 -18.02
CA GLN A 17 -3.41 -5.45 -17.47
C GLN A 17 -3.57 -5.72 -15.96
N LEU A 18 -4.09 -4.76 -15.18
CA LEU A 18 -4.32 -4.95 -13.75
C LEU A 18 -5.29 -6.09 -13.47
N PHE A 19 -6.40 -6.18 -14.22
CA PHE A 19 -7.35 -7.27 -14.06
C PHE A 19 -6.77 -8.62 -14.49
N ALA A 20 -5.93 -8.66 -15.53
CA ALA A 20 -5.30 -9.89 -15.99
C ALA A 20 -4.28 -10.44 -14.98
N THR A 21 -3.54 -9.57 -14.27
CA THR A 21 -2.56 -9.99 -13.26
C THR A 21 -3.19 -10.33 -11.90
N GLY A 22 -4.40 -9.84 -11.67
CA GLY A 22 -5.13 -10.05 -10.41
C GLY A 22 -4.58 -9.26 -9.22
N TYR A 23 -5.33 -9.33 -8.12
CA TYR A 23 -5.01 -8.56 -6.90
C TYR A 23 -3.78 -9.11 -6.15
N GLY A 24 -3.53 -10.41 -6.23
CA GLY A 24 -2.38 -11.04 -5.56
C GLY A 24 -1.04 -10.44 -5.93
N GLU A 25 -0.88 -10.06 -7.20
CA GLU A 25 0.33 -9.38 -7.69
C GLU A 25 0.48 -7.93 -7.21
N ALA A 26 -0.58 -7.35 -6.65
CA ALA A 26 -0.58 -5.98 -6.14
C ALA A 26 -0.25 -5.89 -4.64
N THR A 27 -0.02 -7.02 -3.97
CA THR A 27 0.24 -7.08 -2.52
C THR A 27 1.50 -7.87 -2.21
N LEU A 28 2.11 -7.57 -1.06
CA LEU A 28 3.23 -8.31 -0.49
C LEU A 28 3.00 -8.53 1.01
N PRO A 29 3.29 -9.73 1.54
CA PRO A 29 3.31 -9.94 2.98
C PRO A 29 4.51 -9.22 3.63
N ALA A 30 4.35 -8.78 4.87
CA ALA A 30 5.38 -8.05 5.61
C ALA A 30 6.70 -8.82 5.67
N ILE A 31 6.64 -10.12 5.89
CA ILE A 31 7.85 -10.97 5.98
C ILE A 31 8.71 -10.89 4.71
N SER A 32 8.09 -10.91 3.52
CA SER A 32 8.83 -10.83 2.26
C SER A 32 9.53 -9.48 2.08
N VAL A 33 8.88 -8.40 2.54
CA VAL A 33 9.47 -7.05 2.48
C VAL A 33 10.64 -6.95 3.46
N MET A 34 10.45 -7.39 4.70
CA MET A 34 11.47 -7.29 5.75
C MET A 34 12.73 -8.13 5.45
N GLN A 35 12.57 -9.28 4.79
CA GLN A 35 13.71 -10.12 4.38
C GLN A 35 14.51 -9.54 3.20
N SER A 36 13.97 -8.57 2.46
CA SER A 36 14.54 -8.09 1.21
C SER A 36 14.43 -6.58 1.04
N LEU A 37 14.55 -5.80 2.13
CA LEU A 37 14.33 -4.35 2.15
C LEU A 37 15.09 -3.61 1.03
N ASN A 38 16.33 -4.03 0.74
CA ASN A 38 17.15 -3.40 -0.29
C ASN A 38 16.57 -3.52 -1.71
N ASN A 39 15.66 -4.45 -1.94
CA ASN A 39 15.02 -4.66 -3.24
C ASN A 39 13.85 -3.69 -3.48
N TYR A 40 13.41 -2.99 -2.45
CA TYR A 40 12.21 -2.16 -2.50
C TYR A 40 12.48 -0.70 -2.18
N TYR A 41 11.70 0.19 -2.78
CA TYR A 41 11.53 1.56 -2.31
C TYR A 41 10.31 1.59 -1.40
N VAL A 42 10.54 1.65 -0.10
CA VAL A 42 9.48 1.51 0.90
C VAL A 42 8.87 2.87 1.23
N ILE A 43 7.56 2.99 1.08
CA ILE A 43 6.78 4.21 1.33
C ILE A 43 5.86 3.99 2.52
N SER A 44 6.07 4.77 3.58
CA SER A 44 5.08 4.94 4.64
C SER A 44 4.07 6.00 4.21
N TYR A 45 2.79 5.64 4.13
CA TYR A 45 1.72 6.56 3.78
C TYR A 45 0.88 6.89 5.01
N ARG A 46 1.47 7.68 5.89
CA ARG A 46 0.91 8.10 7.19
C ARG A 46 1.36 9.51 7.49
N THR A 47 0.68 10.17 8.45
CA THR A 47 1.15 11.48 8.93
C THR A 47 2.55 11.39 9.53
N ASP A 48 3.29 12.48 9.53
CA ASP A 48 4.65 12.52 10.11
C ASP A 48 4.67 12.10 11.57
N ALA A 49 3.68 12.49 12.36
CA ALA A 49 3.55 12.07 13.74
C ALA A 49 3.44 10.54 13.88
N LEU A 50 2.67 9.90 12.99
CA LEU A 50 2.44 8.45 12.99
C LEU A 50 3.58 7.66 12.33
N TYR A 51 4.40 8.30 11.53
CA TYR A 51 5.65 7.75 11.03
C TYR A 51 6.71 7.64 12.15
N LEU A 52 6.77 8.65 13.00
CA LEU A 52 7.70 8.68 14.12
C LEU A 52 7.27 7.80 15.29
N ASN A 53 5.97 7.77 15.59
CA ASN A 53 5.39 6.97 16.66
C ASN A 53 4.07 6.33 16.18
N PRO A 54 3.94 5.02 16.11
CA PRO A 54 4.73 3.93 16.74
C PRO A 54 6.02 3.55 15.99
N GLY A 55 6.37 4.20 14.89
CA GLY A 55 7.58 3.90 14.14
C GLY A 55 7.29 3.40 12.72
N HIS A 56 8.34 3.07 11.98
CA HIS A 56 8.29 2.77 10.55
C HIS A 56 9.29 1.66 10.18
N ILE A 57 9.12 1.12 8.98
CA ILE A 57 10.06 0.15 8.39
C ILE A 57 11.43 0.84 8.20
N PRO A 58 12.55 0.21 8.58
CA PRO A 58 13.88 0.78 8.37
C PRO A 58 14.09 1.19 6.91
N GLY A 59 14.51 2.43 6.69
CA GLY A 59 14.75 3.00 5.36
C GLY A 59 13.47 3.41 4.60
N ALA A 60 12.30 3.31 5.20
CA ALA A 60 11.08 3.82 4.57
C ALA A 60 11.10 5.35 4.48
N ILE A 61 10.60 5.88 3.38
CA ILE A 61 10.35 7.30 3.17
C ILE A 61 8.91 7.61 3.54
N ASN A 62 8.67 8.68 4.31
CA ASN A 62 7.31 9.09 4.62
C ASN A 62 6.72 9.98 3.52
N TYR A 63 5.52 9.61 3.08
CA TYR A 63 4.68 10.44 2.23
C TYR A 63 3.42 10.76 3.02
N ASP A 64 3.47 11.84 3.79
CA ASP A 64 2.31 12.28 4.56
C ASP A 64 1.16 12.65 3.60
N PRO A 65 -0.01 11.98 3.71
CA PRO A 65 -1.13 12.22 2.80
C PRO A 65 -1.64 13.67 2.80
N THR A 66 -1.33 14.43 3.84
CA THR A 66 -1.68 15.86 3.93
C THR A 66 -0.91 16.69 2.91
N PHE A 67 0.36 16.36 2.69
CA PHE A 67 1.28 17.10 1.82
C PHE A 67 1.55 16.39 0.49
N PHE A 68 1.46 15.06 0.47
CA PHE A 68 1.74 14.21 -0.69
C PHE A 68 0.52 13.34 -1.06
N PRO A 69 -0.59 13.93 -1.50
CA PRO A 69 -1.79 13.15 -1.85
C PRO A 69 -1.66 12.36 -3.17
N PHE A 70 -0.51 12.37 -3.83
CA PHE A 70 -0.23 11.78 -5.15
C PHE A 70 -1.14 12.32 -6.28
N LYS A 71 -1.67 13.52 -6.13
CA LYS A 71 -2.52 14.18 -7.14
C LYS A 71 -1.72 15.10 -8.05
N ALA A 72 -0.66 15.68 -7.54
CA ALA A 72 0.19 16.61 -8.30
C ALA A 72 1.32 15.85 -9.01
N ALA A 73 1.74 16.36 -10.16
CA ALA A 73 2.86 15.79 -10.90
C ALA A 73 4.15 15.76 -10.07
N ASN A 74 4.38 16.77 -9.22
CA ASN A 74 5.57 16.84 -8.37
C ASN A 74 5.63 15.68 -7.37
N ASP A 75 4.51 15.24 -6.80
CA ASP A 75 4.47 14.10 -5.89
C ASP A 75 4.84 12.81 -6.63
N LEU A 76 4.32 12.65 -7.86
CA LEU A 76 4.50 11.46 -8.66
C LEU A 76 5.93 11.30 -9.16
N THR A 77 6.64 12.39 -9.45
CA THR A 77 8.03 12.35 -9.93
C THR A 77 9.03 11.88 -8.87
N THR A 78 8.65 11.86 -7.60
CA THR A 78 9.50 11.38 -6.51
C THR A 78 9.50 9.85 -6.37
N ILE A 79 8.54 9.16 -7.01
CA ILE A 79 8.46 7.70 -6.98
C ILE A 79 9.41 7.11 -8.03
N PRO A 80 10.34 6.21 -7.68
CA PRO A 80 11.25 5.62 -8.62
C PRO A 80 10.52 4.74 -9.65
N THR A 81 10.99 4.78 -10.90
CA THR A 81 10.44 3.96 -11.99
C THR A 81 11.27 2.71 -12.29
N ASN A 82 12.43 2.59 -11.66
CA ASN A 82 13.40 1.51 -11.86
C ASN A 82 13.46 0.53 -10.68
N LYS A 83 12.57 0.67 -9.71
CA LYS A 83 12.52 -0.16 -8.51
C LYS A 83 11.08 -0.34 -8.07
N THR A 84 10.71 -1.53 -7.63
CA THR A 84 9.39 -1.78 -7.06
C THR A 84 9.20 -0.97 -5.78
N SER A 85 8.14 -0.18 -5.73
CA SER A 85 7.74 0.54 -4.53
C SER A 85 6.80 -0.30 -3.68
N VAL A 86 7.02 -0.32 -2.37
CA VAL A 86 6.12 -0.95 -1.41
C VAL A 86 5.47 0.13 -0.56
N LEU A 87 4.17 0.26 -0.70
CA LEU A 87 3.37 1.25 0.02
C LEU A 87 2.67 0.60 1.22
N TYR A 88 2.72 1.23 2.39
CA TYR A 88 1.98 0.74 3.55
C TYR A 88 1.32 1.88 4.35
N CYS A 89 0.20 1.54 4.98
CA CYS A 89 -0.50 2.33 5.98
C CYS A 89 -0.70 1.49 7.25
N PHE A 90 -1.73 1.73 8.05
CA PHE A 90 -1.99 0.92 9.25
C PHE A 90 -2.58 -0.47 8.96
N THR A 91 -3.60 -0.53 8.10
CA THR A 91 -4.42 -1.73 7.86
C THR A 91 -4.21 -2.34 6.47
N GLY A 92 -3.51 -1.65 5.59
CA GLY A 92 -3.41 -2.03 4.18
C GLY A 92 -4.50 -1.44 3.28
N GLN A 93 -5.60 -0.91 3.81
CA GLN A 93 -6.72 -0.39 3.01
C GLN A 93 -6.32 0.83 2.18
N THR A 94 -5.81 1.89 2.82
CA THR A 94 -5.38 3.10 2.12
C THR A 94 -4.24 2.80 1.15
N SER A 95 -3.27 2.00 1.55
CA SER A 95 -2.15 1.64 0.68
C SER A 95 -2.58 0.79 -0.52
N SER A 96 -3.60 -0.06 -0.39
CA SER A 96 -4.14 -0.82 -1.53
C SER A 96 -4.85 0.11 -2.52
N TYR A 97 -5.65 1.03 -2.02
CA TYR A 97 -6.36 2.01 -2.84
C TYR A 97 -5.38 2.93 -3.60
N VAL A 98 -4.42 3.53 -2.89
CA VAL A 98 -3.41 4.42 -3.50
C VAL A 98 -2.48 3.62 -4.42
N GLY A 99 -2.10 2.40 -4.03
CA GLY A 99 -1.29 1.50 -4.85
C GLY A 99 -1.97 1.16 -6.17
N ALA A 100 -3.28 0.88 -6.16
CA ALA A 100 -4.05 0.64 -7.39
C ALA A 100 -4.03 1.86 -8.32
N TYR A 101 -4.21 3.05 -7.78
CA TYR A 101 -4.13 4.30 -8.52
C TYR A 101 -2.74 4.50 -9.15
N LEU A 102 -1.67 4.33 -8.39
CA LEU A 102 -0.29 4.47 -8.89
C LEU A 102 0.04 3.42 -9.97
N ARG A 103 -0.47 2.20 -9.85
CA ARG A 103 -0.34 1.17 -10.89
C ARG A 103 -1.06 1.55 -12.19
N LEU A 104 -2.23 2.18 -12.10
CA LEU A 104 -2.93 2.75 -13.27
C LEU A 104 -2.09 3.82 -13.96
N LEU A 105 -1.34 4.61 -13.20
CA LEU A 105 -0.38 5.57 -13.77
C LEU A 105 0.88 4.91 -14.33
N GLY A 106 1.09 3.61 -14.07
CA GLY A 106 2.18 2.79 -14.63
C GLY A 106 3.39 2.62 -13.73
N TYR A 107 3.29 2.97 -12.46
CA TYR A 107 4.32 2.66 -11.47
C TYR A 107 4.24 1.18 -11.04
N ASP A 108 5.38 0.59 -10.74
CA ASP A 108 5.44 -0.72 -10.09
C ASP A 108 5.31 -0.55 -8.59
N VAL A 109 4.06 -0.61 -8.11
CA VAL A 109 3.72 -0.42 -6.69
C VAL A 109 2.97 -1.63 -6.17
N LYS A 110 3.35 -2.07 -4.98
CA LYS A 110 2.67 -3.12 -4.22
C LYS A 110 2.27 -2.61 -2.85
N SER A 111 1.10 -3.02 -2.37
CA SER A 111 0.65 -2.71 -1.00
C SER A 111 1.15 -3.76 -0.02
N LEU A 112 1.61 -3.33 1.15
CA LEU A 112 1.94 -4.23 2.24
C LEU A 112 0.64 -4.78 2.87
N SER A 113 0.48 -6.09 2.84
CA SER A 113 -0.70 -6.76 3.39
C SER A 113 -0.86 -6.46 4.89
N TYR A 114 -2.05 -6.00 5.30
CA TYR A 114 -2.41 -5.61 6.66
C TYR A 114 -1.58 -4.45 7.25
N GLY A 115 -0.69 -3.84 6.46
CA GLY A 115 0.07 -2.66 6.87
C GLY A 115 0.84 -2.84 8.18
N SER A 116 0.84 -1.81 9.03
CA SER A 116 1.53 -1.83 10.33
C SER A 116 1.00 -2.91 11.29
N ASN A 117 -0.27 -3.32 11.16
CA ASN A 117 -0.80 -4.43 11.97
C ASN A 117 -0.08 -5.75 11.72
N SER A 118 0.53 -5.96 10.56
CA SER A 118 1.30 -7.18 10.28
C SER A 118 2.75 -7.14 10.77
N MET A 119 3.19 -6.02 11.35
CA MET A 119 4.59 -5.80 11.73
C MET A 119 4.77 -5.45 13.21
N ILE A 120 3.98 -4.51 13.71
CA ILE A 120 4.15 -3.89 15.04
C ILE A 120 2.84 -3.94 15.84
N TYR A 121 2.08 -5.02 15.68
CA TYR A 121 0.75 -5.17 16.28
C TYR A 121 0.73 -4.92 17.78
N ASP A 122 1.66 -5.54 18.52
CA ASP A 122 1.72 -5.41 19.98
C ASP A 122 2.01 -3.98 20.43
N ILE A 123 2.86 -3.25 19.69
CA ILE A 123 3.14 -1.84 19.96
C ILE A 123 1.89 -1.00 19.72
N MET A 124 1.19 -1.27 18.63
CA MET A 124 -0.05 -0.56 18.30
C MET A 124 -1.15 -0.83 19.32
N LEU A 125 -1.31 -2.09 19.76
CA LEU A 125 -2.31 -2.49 20.74
C LEU A 125 -2.04 -1.85 22.10
N ASN A 126 -0.82 -1.94 22.61
CA ASN A 126 -0.43 -1.39 23.92
C ASN A 126 -0.47 0.14 23.95
N GLY A 127 -0.22 0.79 22.81
CA GLY A 127 -0.27 2.24 22.68
C GLY A 127 -1.65 2.81 22.31
N ASN A 128 -2.69 1.96 22.19
CA ASN A 128 -4.03 2.34 21.74
C ASN A 128 -4.04 3.15 20.43
N PHE A 129 -3.18 2.77 19.48
CA PHE A 129 -3.12 3.47 18.21
C PHE A 129 -4.38 3.27 17.38
N THR A 130 -4.83 4.33 16.73
CA THR A 130 -5.94 4.27 15.78
C THR A 130 -5.68 3.22 14.69
N ASN A 131 -6.73 2.52 14.27
CA ASN A 131 -6.67 1.44 13.29
C ASN A 131 -5.84 0.20 13.72
N THR A 132 -5.61 0.02 15.01
CA THR A 132 -5.16 -1.28 15.54
C THR A 132 -6.30 -2.29 15.39
N PHE A 133 -6.00 -3.46 14.84
CA PHE A 133 -6.99 -4.54 14.73
C PHE A 133 -7.32 -5.09 16.11
N ILE A 134 -8.57 -5.00 16.53
CA ILE A 134 -9.04 -5.53 17.82
C ILE A 134 -10.06 -6.63 17.54
N PRO A 135 -9.68 -7.91 17.73
CA PRO A 135 -10.54 -9.05 17.38
C PRO A 135 -11.95 -8.96 17.97
N ALA A 136 -12.08 -8.52 19.23
CA ALA A 136 -13.37 -8.37 19.88
C ALA A 136 -14.30 -7.34 19.20
N ASN A 137 -13.71 -6.34 18.53
CA ASN A 137 -14.45 -5.28 17.85
C ASN A 137 -14.71 -5.58 16.37
N GLU A 138 -13.79 -6.26 15.69
CA GLU A 138 -13.84 -6.48 14.24
C GLU A 138 -14.38 -7.83 13.85
N ILE A 139 -14.21 -8.88 14.69
CA ILE A 139 -14.73 -10.23 14.38
C ILE A 139 -16.14 -10.36 14.96
N LYS A 140 -17.14 -10.31 14.09
CA LYS A 140 -18.56 -10.33 14.49
C LYS A 140 -19.23 -11.70 14.41
N GLY A 141 -18.61 -12.68 13.78
CA GLY A 141 -19.19 -14.02 13.61
C GLY A 141 -20.53 -14.02 12.87
N TYR A 142 -20.72 -13.12 11.91
CA TYR A 142 -21.94 -13.09 11.10
C TYR A 142 -22.14 -14.41 10.34
N PRO A 143 -23.42 -14.84 10.14
CA PRO A 143 -23.70 -16.00 9.33
C PRO A 143 -23.23 -15.80 7.89
N TYR A 144 -22.74 -16.86 7.28
CA TYR A 144 -22.28 -16.86 5.90
C TYR A 144 -22.70 -18.16 5.19
N VAL A 145 -22.72 -18.13 3.87
CA VAL A 145 -23.07 -19.29 3.02
C VAL A 145 -21.77 -19.92 2.49
N ILE A 146 -21.69 -21.25 2.57
CA ILE A 146 -20.57 -22.03 2.04
C ILE A 146 -21.03 -22.71 0.77
N GLY A 147 -20.42 -22.34 -0.33
CA GLY A 147 -20.64 -22.98 -1.65
C GLY A 147 -22.05 -22.76 -2.21
N ASN A 148 -22.25 -23.22 -3.43
CA ASN A 148 -23.53 -23.48 -4.11
C ASN A 148 -23.65 -24.97 -4.41
#